data_bb1af90c772b39215a6b20a8e698b1e3
#
_entry.id   bb1af90c772b39215a6b20a8e698b1e3
#
_cell.length_a   1.000
_cell.length_b   1.000
_cell.length_c   1.000
_cell.angle_alpha   90.00
_cell.angle_beta   90.00
_cell.angle_gamma   90.00
#
_symmetry.space_group_name_H-M   'P 1'
#
loop_
_entity.id
_entity.type
_entity.pdbx_description
1 polymer ?
#
loop_
_entity_poly.entity_id
_entity_poly.type
_entity_poly.pdbx_seq_one_letter_code
_entity_poly.pdbx_strand_id
1 'polypeptide(L)'
;AVEAGWALNKELDNHTMEYGDYKVDNYAGIKTSPEVPMYQALAESLNLPAVATVKQLGIDKAFESGERFGLDLTNVDRVLGVALGGGVETSPLQMAQAYAAFANEGLIPEAHFITRIENASGQVIATHKNSQKRIIDKSVADKMTSMMLGTFTNGTGISSSPDDYVMAGKTGTTEAAFNPVYTSDQWVIGYTPDVVISHWLGFPTTDENHYLSGSTSNGAAHIFRSMAETILPYTPGSTFTVKNAYELNGIAPKNAQNHVTDSGGTQSSDTITDIRGRAQNLIDEAERAISDAKIKEKAKTIWDTIVDLFQ
;
A
#
# COMPACT_ATOMS: atom_id res chain seq x y z
N ALA A 1 8.23 -0.75 16.48
CA ALA A 1 8.25 0.46 17.28
C ALA A 1 7.02 0.55 18.19
N VAL A 2 5.81 0.54 17.63
CA VAL A 2 4.55 0.67 18.39
C VAL A 2 4.37 -0.48 19.40
N GLU A 3 4.65 -1.73 19.01
CA GLU A 3 4.64 -2.90 19.90
C GLU A 3 5.72 -2.80 21.02
N ALA A 4 6.84 -2.13 20.72
CA ALA A 4 7.87 -1.85 21.72
C ALA A 4 7.50 -0.70 22.69
N GLY A 5 6.26 -0.18 22.59
CA GLY A 5 5.73 0.85 23.47
C GLY A 5 6.12 2.29 23.11
N TRP A 6 6.65 2.54 21.90
CA TRP A 6 6.99 3.89 21.50
C TRP A 6 5.73 4.74 21.31
N ALA A 7 5.79 5.99 21.78
CA ALA A 7 4.73 6.96 21.54
C ALA A 7 4.70 7.41 20.08
N LEU A 8 3.51 7.74 19.54
CA LEU A 8 3.36 8.16 18.15
C LEU A 8 4.11 9.46 17.83
N ASN A 9 4.27 10.33 18.82
CA ASN A 9 5.02 11.57 18.75
C ASN A 9 6.47 11.46 19.21
N LYS A 10 7.01 10.22 19.37
CA LYS A 10 8.43 10.04 19.66
C LYS A 10 9.26 10.65 18.55
N GLU A 11 10.19 11.53 18.91
CA GLU A 11 11.16 12.09 17.97
C GLU A 11 12.11 11.01 17.48
N LEU A 12 12.28 10.94 16.17
CA LEU A 12 13.15 10.03 15.46
C LEU A 12 14.27 10.82 14.77
N ASP A 13 15.46 10.23 14.78
CA ASP A 13 16.64 10.80 14.11
C ASP A 13 16.41 10.85 12.58
N ASN A 14 16.62 12.04 12.00
CA ASN A 14 16.46 12.32 10.58
C ASN A 14 17.73 12.93 9.97
N HIS A 15 18.90 12.63 10.54
CA HIS A 15 20.18 12.99 9.94
C HIS A 15 20.60 11.98 8.89
N THR A 16 21.31 12.45 7.86
CA THR A 16 21.96 11.57 6.89
C THR A 16 22.87 10.57 7.61
N MET A 17 22.73 9.29 7.26
CA MET A 17 23.44 8.20 7.91
C MET A 17 24.35 7.48 6.91
N GLU A 18 25.55 7.12 7.36
CA GLU A 18 26.52 6.33 6.60
C GLU A 18 26.79 5.03 7.35
N TYR A 19 26.73 3.90 6.62
CA TYR A 19 26.98 2.56 7.13
C TYR A 19 27.96 1.85 6.18
N GLY A 20 29.27 1.98 6.45
CA GLY A 20 30.29 1.56 5.50
C GLY A 20 30.16 2.35 4.21
N ASP A 21 30.01 1.67 3.09
CA ASP A 21 29.81 2.28 1.76
C ASP A 21 28.32 2.64 1.48
N TYR A 22 27.41 2.29 2.37
CA TYR A 22 25.98 2.55 2.22
C TYR A 22 25.60 3.89 2.86
N LYS A 23 25.17 4.83 2.03
CA LYS A 23 24.65 6.12 2.46
C LYS A 23 23.14 6.13 2.31
N VAL A 24 22.45 6.46 3.39
CA VAL A 24 20.99 6.65 3.41
C VAL A 24 20.69 8.15 3.40
N ASP A 25 19.76 8.54 2.55
CA ASP A 25 19.20 9.89 2.53
C ASP A 25 17.67 9.82 2.31
N ASN A 26 16.97 10.91 2.58
CA ASN A 26 15.55 11.01 2.23
C ASN A 26 15.39 11.14 0.71
N TYR A 27 14.25 10.64 0.18
CA TYR A 27 13.95 10.70 -1.25
C TYR A 27 14.12 12.13 -1.80
N ALA A 28 14.76 12.24 -2.97
CA ALA A 28 15.07 13.52 -3.63
C ALA A 28 15.83 14.53 -2.74
N GLY A 29 16.54 14.06 -1.70
CA GLY A 29 17.31 14.93 -0.79
C GLY A 29 16.43 15.89 0.02
N ILE A 30 15.17 15.53 0.26
CA ILE A 30 14.22 16.35 1.03
C ILE A 30 14.83 16.61 2.41
N LYS A 31 15.14 17.90 2.66
CA LYS A 31 15.63 18.36 3.97
C LYS A 31 14.43 18.75 4.84
N THR A 32 14.29 18.05 5.94
CA THR A 32 13.32 18.36 6.99
C THR A 32 14.07 18.62 8.30
N SER A 33 13.34 18.73 9.41
CA SER A 33 13.96 18.86 10.73
C SER A 33 14.93 17.71 11.02
N PRO A 34 16.03 17.93 11.76
CA PRO A 34 16.96 16.87 12.18
C PRO A 34 16.31 15.77 13.02
N GLU A 35 15.22 16.08 13.67
CA GLU A 35 14.37 15.15 14.40
C GLU A 35 12.93 15.36 13.94
N VAL A 36 12.17 14.28 13.81
CA VAL A 36 10.77 14.30 13.37
C VAL A 36 9.93 13.31 14.18
N PRO A 37 8.68 13.67 14.53
CA PRO A 37 7.79 12.74 15.20
C PRO A 37 7.52 11.49 14.35
N MET A 38 7.41 10.33 15.00
CA MET A 38 7.21 9.03 14.31
C MET A 38 5.99 9.04 13.38
N TYR A 39 4.86 9.67 13.77
CA TYR A 39 3.68 9.75 12.92
C TYR A 39 3.94 10.55 11.63
N GLN A 40 4.73 11.63 11.72
CA GLN A 40 5.11 12.44 10.58
C GLN A 40 6.09 11.69 9.67
N ALA A 41 7.10 11.05 10.26
CA ALA A 41 8.08 10.24 9.53
C ALA A 41 7.39 9.15 8.68
N LEU A 42 6.37 8.47 9.24
CA LEU A 42 5.59 7.46 8.52
C LEU A 42 4.76 8.09 7.39
N ALA A 43 4.02 9.14 7.68
CA ALA A 43 3.11 9.78 6.71
C ALA A 43 3.85 10.43 5.54
N GLU A 44 4.99 11.07 5.81
CA GLU A 44 5.85 11.71 4.81
C GLU A 44 6.86 10.73 4.18
N SER A 45 6.83 9.45 4.61
CA SER A 45 7.67 8.37 4.06
C SER A 45 9.17 8.69 4.12
N LEU A 46 9.64 9.22 5.25
CA LEU A 46 11.03 9.59 5.43
C LEU A 46 11.90 8.34 5.65
N ASN A 47 12.95 8.20 4.83
CA ASN A 47 13.84 7.05 4.84
C ASN A 47 14.72 6.99 6.09
N LEU A 48 15.31 8.13 6.46
CA LEU A 48 16.24 8.23 7.58
C LEU A 48 15.64 7.77 8.90
N PRO A 49 14.44 8.26 9.30
CA PRO A 49 13.78 7.81 10.52
C PRO A 49 13.37 6.32 10.46
N ALA A 50 13.00 5.80 9.28
CA ALA A 50 12.67 4.39 9.12
C ALA A 50 13.89 3.49 9.40
N VAL A 51 15.04 3.82 8.81
CA VAL A 51 16.30 3.10 9.02
C VAL A 51 16.78 3.25 10.47
N ALA A 52 16.70 4.46 11.05
CA ALA A 52 17.03 4.71 12.45
C ALA A 52 16.18 3.86 13.41
N THR A 53 14.90 3.69 13.09
CA THR A 53 13.96 2.86 13.86
C THR A 53 14.39 1.40 13.85
N VAL A 54 14.68 0.81 12.68
CA VAL A 54 15.13 -0.59 12.59
C VAL A 54 16.48 -0.77 13.27
N LYS A 55 17.41 0.18 13.12
CA LYS A 55 18.69 0.16 13.82
C LYS A 55 18.51 0.12 15.34
N GLN A 56 17.62 0.96 15.88
CA GLN A 56 17.41 1.04 17.33
C GLN A 56 16.67 -0.18 17.90
N LEU A 57 15.70 -0.74 17.17
CA LEU A 57 14.93 -1.91 17.60
C LEU A 57 15.66 -3.22 17.37
N GLY A 58 16.58 -3.26 16.43
CA GLY A 58 17.25 -4.46 15.95
C GLY A 58 16.55 -5.07 14.73
N ILE A 59 17.38 -5.53 13.79
CA ILE A 59 16.93 -6.07 12.51
C ILE A 59 16.08 -7.33 12.66
N ASP A 60 16.37 -8.17 13.68
CA ASP A 60 15.62 -9.39 13.95
C ASP A 60 14.15 -9.11 14.21
N LYS A 61 13.84 -8.05 14.98
CA LYS A 61 12.44 -7.65 15.23
C LYS A 61 11.72 -7.15 13.98
N ALA A 62 12.44 -6.53 13.04
CA ALA A 62 11.86 -6.13 11.76
C ALA A 62 11.48 -7.36 10.94
N PHE A 63 12.36 -8.36 10.86
CA PHE A 63 12.10 -9.62 10.16
C PHE A 63 10.95 -10.39 10.81
N GLU A 64 10.99 -10.62 12.14
CA GLU A 64 9.90 -11.27 12.86
C GLU A 64 8.54 -10.60 12.64
N SER A 65 8.53 -9.26 12.58
CA SER A 65 7.31 -8.51 12.28
C SER A 65 6.85 -8.75 10.85
N GLY A 66 7.74 -8.62 9.85
CA GLY A 66 7.41 -8.84 8.45
C GLY A 66 6.85 -10.24 8.19
N GLU A 67 7.48 -11.27 8.73
CA GLU A 67 7.04 -12.67 8.63
C GLU A 67 5.64 -12.88 9.26
N ARG A 68 5.36 -12.24 10.41
CA ARG A 68 4.02 -12.30 11.03
C ARG A 68 2.93 -11.67 10.14
N PHE A 69 3.29 -10.66 9.35
CA PHE A 69 2.39 -10.03 8.38
C PHE A 69 2.31 -10.79 7.05
N GLY A 70 3.01 -11.93 6.92
CA GLY A 70 2.92 -12.83 5.77
C GLY A 70 3.91 -12.52 4.66
N LEU A 71 4.95 -11.71 4.91
CA LEU A 71 6.02 -11.49 3.95
C LEU A 71 6.99 -12.69 3.96
N ASP A 72 7.40 -13.13 2.79
CA ASP A 72 8.49 -14.10 2.66
C ASP A 72 9.84 -13.38 2.69
N LEU A 73 10.55 -13.49 3.80
CA LEU A 73 11.85 -12.87 4.02
C LEU A 73 13.01 -13.89 4.00
N THR A 74 12.76 -15.12 3.54
CA THR A 74 13.72 -16.24 3.59
C THR A 74 15.00 -15.92 2.85
N ASN A 75 14.93 -15.23 1.70
CA ASN A 75 16.06 -14.88 0.86
C ASN A 75 16.43 -13.39 0.92
N VAL A 76 15.91 -12.67 1.90
CA VAL A 76 16.19 -11.23 2.07
C VAL A 76 17.44 -11.04 2.93
N ASP A 77 18.37 -10.24 2.45
CA ASP A 77 19.58 -9.89 3.19
C ASP A 77 19.25 -9.15 4.48
N ARG A 78 19.87 -9.55 5.58
CA ARG A 78 19.67 -8.95 6.91
C ARG A 78 20.49 -7.66 7.04
N VAL A 79 20.10 -6.65 6.25
CA VAL A 79 20.71 -5.32 6.22
C VAL A 79 19.68 -4.24 6.53
N LEU A 80 20.12 -3.07 6.97
CA LEU A 80 19.23 -1.97 7.34
C LEU A 80 18.31 -1.47 6.21
N GLY A 81 18.69 -1.74 4.95
CA GLY A 81 17.86 -1.44 3.77
C GLY A 81 16.48 -2.11 3.76
N VAL A 82 16.30 -3.20 4.52
CA VAL A 82 14.97 -3.83 4.70
C VAL A 82 13.93 -2.87 5.30
N ALA A 83 14.37 -1.85 6.06
CA ALA A 83 13.50 -0.79 6.58
C ALA A 83 12.76 -0.02 5.48
N LEU A 84 13.31 -0.04 4.27
CA LEU A 84 12.77 0.65 3.09
C LEU A 84 12.17 -0.34 2.06
N GLY A 85 12.10 -1.64 2.42
CA GLY A 85 11.62 -2.69 1.53
C GLY A 85 12.72 -3.28 0.63
N GLY A 86 14.00 -2.94 0.86
CA GLY A 86 15.13 -3.44 0.07
C GLY A 86 15.19 -4.97 0.08
N GLY A 87 15.20 -5.59 -1.11
CA GLY A 87 15.26 -7.03 -1.30
C GLY A 87 13.95 -7.78 -1.01
N VAL A 88 12.88 -7.10 -0.61
CA VAL A 88 11.57 -7.74 -0.35
C VAL A 88 10.75 -7.78 -1.63
N GLU A 89 10.46 -9.00 -2.11
CA GLU A 89 9.52 -9.22 -3.20
C GLU A 89 8.13 -9.51 -2.62
N THR A 90 7.09 -8.92 -3.22
CA THR A 90 5.72 -9.08 -2.75
C THR A 90 4.72 -8.91 -3.90
N SER A 91 3.45 -9.20 -3.63
CA SER A 91 2.35 -9.03 -4.59
C SER A 91 1.24 -8.14 -4.02
N PRO A 92 0.38 -7.54 -4.87
CA PRO A 92 -0.78 -6.81 -4.39
C PRO A 92 -1.68 -7.62 -3.45
N LEU A 93 -1.82 -8.92 -3.67
CA LEU A 93 -2.60 -9.80 -2.81
C LEU A 93 -1.97 -9.94 -1.42
N GLN A 94 -0.65 -10.20 -1.35
CA GLN A 94 0.06 -10.31 -0.07
C GLN A 94 0.01 -9.00 0.72
N MET A 95 0.19 -7.86 0.04
CA MET A 95 0.09 -6.55 0.67
C MET A 95 -1.35 -6.23 1.14
N ALA A 96 -2.37 -6.57 0.35
CA ALA A 96 -3.76 -6.42 0.78
C ALA A 96 -4.05 -7.26 2.03
N GLN A 97 -3.57 -8.51 2.07
CA GLN A 97 -3.71 -9.38 3.24
C GLN A 97 -2.97 -8.83 4.46
N ALA A 98 -1.74 -8.34 4.30
CA ALA A 98 -0.95 -7.76 5.39
C ALA A 98 -1.66 -6.52 5.98
N TYR A 99 -2.14 -5.62 5.12
CA TYR A 99 -2.83 -4.41 5.57
C TYR A 99 -4.24 -4.68 6.13
N ALA A 100 -4.86 -5.79 5.75
CA ALA A 100 -6.12 -6.23 6.36
C ALA A 100 -5.99 -6.45 7.88
N ALA A 101 -4.80 -6.77 8.39
CA ALA A 101 -4.56 -6.86 9.83
C ALA A 101 -4.76 -5.52 10.55
N PHE A 102 -4.44 -4.39 9.91
CA PHE A 102 -4.69 -3.06 10.50
C PHE A 102 -6.18 -2.70 10.41
N ALA A 103 -6.82 -2.95 9.26
CA ALA A 103 -8.25 -2.70 9.06
C ALA A 103 -9.12 -3.56 10.01
N ASN A 104 -8.67 -4.76 10.36
CA ASN A 104 -9.37 -5.76 11.16
C ASN A 104 -8.79 -5.89 12.57
N GLU A 105 -8.45 -4.79 13.20
CA GLU A 105 -8.09 -4.72 14.63
C GLU A 105 -6.97 -5.69 15.05
N GLY A 106 -6.03 -5.97 14.18
CA GLY A 106 -4.88 -6.84 14.41
C GLY A 106 -5.08 -8.31 14.05
N LEU A 107 -6.20 -8.64 13.41
CA LEU A 107 -6.50 -9.97 12.90
C LEU A 107 -6.20 -10.04 11.40
N ILE A 108 -5.23 -10.85 10.99
CA ILE A 108 -4.94 -11.11 9.57
C ILE A 108 -5.86 -12.22 9.05
N PRO A 109 -6.64 -11.97 7.98
CA PRO A 109 -7.46 -12.99 7.34
C PRO A 109 -6.60 -13.85 6.41
N GLU A 110 -7.03 -15.07 6.16
CA GLU A 110 -6.50 -15.90 5.08
C GLU A 110 -7.13 -15.46 3.76
N ALA A 111 -6.30 -14.99 2.81
CA ALA A 111 -6.79 -14.58 1.50
C ALA A 111 -7.22 -15.78 0.67
N HIS A 112 -8.39 -15.73 0.06
CA HIS A 112 -8.93 -16.78 -0.80
C HIS A 112 -9.84 -16.17 -1.88
N PHE A 113 -9.96 -16.86 -3.01
CA PHE A 113 -10.82 -16.46 -4.13
C PHE A 113 -12.06 -17.38 -4.28
N ILE A 114 -11.99 -18.62 -3.76
CA ILE A 114 -13.07 -19.58 -3.87
C ILE A 114 -13.74 -19.70 -2.52
N THR A 115 -15.00 -19.29 -2.43
CA THR A 115 -15.79 -19.38 -1.21
C THR A 115 -16.60 -20.66 -1.13
N ARG A 116 -17.04 -21.20 -2.30
CA ARG A 116 -17.90 -22.37 -2.39
C ARG A 116 -17.75 -23.06 -3.74
N ILE A 117 -17.81 -24.39 -3.75
CA ILE A 117 -17.85 -25.23 -4.96
C ILE A 117 -19.18 -25.98 -4.94
N GLU A 118 -19.90 -25.94 -6.07
CA GLU A 118 -21.17 -26.64 -6.27
C GLU A 118 -21.09 -27.54 -7.51
N ASN A 119 -21.82 -28.65 -7.49
CA ASN A 119 -22.00 -29.46 -8.69
C ASN A 119 -23.09 -28.88 -9.62
N ALA A 120 -23.29 -29.49 -10.77
CA ALA A 120 -24.28 -29.04 -11.77
C ALA A 120 -25.75 -29.06 -11.28
N SER A 121 -26.05 -29.79 -10.21
CA SER A 121 -27.39 -29.82 -9.57
C SER A 121 -27.56 -28.79 -8.45
N GLY A 122 -26.53 -27.94 -8.20
CA GLY A 122 -26.55 -26.93 -7.13
C GLY A 122 -26.20 -27.48 -5.74
N GLN A 123 -25.76 -28.73 -5.63
CA GLN A 123 -25.34 -29.30 -4.36
C GLN A 123 -23.95 -28.78 -4.01
N VAL A 124 -23.77 -28.28 -2.78
CA VAL A 124 -22.47 -27.82 -2.26
C VAL A 124 -21.54 -29.01 -2.05
N ILE A 125 -20.41 -29.01 -2.75
CA ILE A 125 -19.34 -30.00 -2.62
C ILE A 125 -18.33 -29.58 -1.55
N ALA A 126 -17.96 -28.29 -1.55
CA ALA A 126 -17.01 -27.73 -0.58
C ALA A 126 -17.34 -26.27 -0.28
N THR A 127 -16.98 -25.84 0.93
CA THR A 127 -17.10 -24.44 1.37
C THR A 127 -15.79 -24.06 2.07
N HIS A 128 -15.21 -22.92 1.68
CA HIS A 128 -14.07 -22.36 2.39
C HIS A 128 -14.50 -21.94 3.80
N LYS A 129 -13.69 -22.31 4.79
CA LYS A 129 -13.89 -21.84 6.18
C LYS A 129 -13.00 -20.64 6.37
N ASN A 130 -13.62 -19.46 6.54
CA ASN A 130 -12.87 -18.25 6.84
C ASN A 130 -12.02 -18.47 8.09
N SER A 131 -10.72 -18.23 7.97
CA SER A 131 -9.78 -18.24 9.07
C SER A 131 -9.15 -16.87 9.22
N GLN A 132 -8.88 -16.50 10.47
CA GLN A 132 -8.16 -15.28 10.79
C GLN A 132 -7.31 -15.52 12.04
N LYS A 133 -6.14 -14.89 12.08
CA LYS A 133 -5.19 -15.04 13.17
C LYS A 133 -4.83 -13.67 13.73
N ARG A 134 -4.84 -13.52 15.06
CA ARG A 134 -4.30 -12.32 15.70
C ARG A 134 -2.78 -12.31 15.57
N ILE A 135 -2.26 -11.27 14.96
CA ILE A 135 -0.81 -11.07 14.78
C ILE A 135 -0.28 -9.85 15.52
N ILE A 136 -1.14 -8.87 15.82
CA ILE A 136 -0.84 -7.74 16.70
C ILE A 136 -2.06 -7.44 17.58
N ASP A 137 -1.83 -6.75 18.68
CA ASP A 137 -2.91 -6.28 19.53
C ASP A 137 -3.74 -5.19 18.83
N LYS A 138 -5.05 -5.12 19.15
CA LYS A 138 -5.93 -4.05 18.64
C LYS A 138 -5.33 -2.67 18.88
N SER A 139 -4.80 -2.41 20.07
CA SER A 139 -4.21 -1.10 20.41
C SER A 139 -3.01 -0.73 19.53
N VAL A 140 -2.28 -1.72 19.02
CA VAL A 140 -1.17 -1.53 18.07
C VAL A 140 -1.74 -1.22 16.68
N ALA A 141 -2.75 -1.97 16.23
CA ALA A 141 -3.45 -1.71 14.97
C ALA A 141 -4.07 -0.31 14.95
N ASP A 142 -4.74 0.09 16.04
CA ASP A 142 -5.34 1.42 16.21
C ASP A 142 -4.29 2.54 16.12
N LYS A 143 -3.15 2.39 16.78
CA LYS A 143 -2.05 3.36 16.73
C LYS A 143 -1.43 3.45 15.34
N MET A 144 -1.23 2.32 14.67
CA MET A 144 -0.73 2.30 13.29
C MET A 144 -1.71 2.96 12.34
N THR A 145 -3.01 2.67 12.47
CA THR A 145 -4.08 3.32 11.70
C THR A 145 -4.08 4.83 11.93
N SER A 146 -3.96 5.28 13.18
CA SER A 146 -3.87 6.70 13.53
C SER A 146 -2.73 7.43 12.79
N MET A 147 -1.55 6.80 12.67
CA MET A 147 -0.43 7.37 11.89
C MET A 147 -0.69 7.28 10.37
N MET A 148 -1.23 6.14 9.88
CA MET A 148 -1.47 5.92 8.46
C MET A 148 -2.62 6.77 7.88
N LEU A 149 -3.55 7.26 8.71
CA LEU A 149 -4.48 8.31 8.33
C LEU A 149 -3.75 9.57 7.87
N GLY A 150 -2.64 9.92 8.53
CA GLY A 150 -1.79 11.04 8.17
C GLY A 150 -1.20 10.95 6.75
N THR A 151 -0.98 9.74 6.24
CA THR A 151 -0.46 9.54 4.87
C THR A 151 -1.39 10.14 3.82
N PHE A 152 -2.70 9.96 3.96
CA PHE A 152 -3.71 10.43 3.01
C PHE A 152 -4.17 11.87 3.27
N THR A 153 -3.89 12.43 4.45
CA THR A 153 -4.31 13.79 4.81
C THR A 153 -3.19 14.82 4.78
N ASN A 154 -1.97 14.45 5.15
CA ASN A 154 -0.84 15.37 5.34
C ASN A 154 0.42 14.91 4.60
N GLY A 155 0.50 13.65 4.21
CA GLY A 155 1.69 12.98 3.70
C GLY A 155 1.66 12.68 2.20
N THR A 156 2.37 11.62 1.82
CA THR A 156 2.63 11.24 0.42
C THR A 156 1.41 10.70 -0.32
N GLY A 157 0.35 10.32 0.38
CA GLY A 157 -0.88 9.75 -0.17
C GLY A 157 -1.98 10.76 -0.50
N ILE A 158 -1.76 12.07 -0.35
CA ILE A 158 -2.79 13.09 -0.59
C ILE A 158 -3.41 12.96 -1.99
N SER A 159 -2.59 12.75 -3.02
CA SER A 159 -3.06 12.55 -4.40
C SER A 159 -3.87 11.26 -4.61
N SER A 160 -3.77 10.32 -3.68
CA SER A 160 -4.52 9.05 -3.69
C SER A 160 -5.82 9.13 -2.91
N SER A 161 -6.06 10.22 -2.17
CA SER A 161 -7.22 10.36 -1.29
C SER A 161 -8.50 10.51 -2.09
N PRO A 162 -9.52 9.65 -1.93
CA PRO A 162 -10.83 9.85 -2.50
C PRO A 162 -11.55 11.02 -1.80
N ASP A 163 -12.48 11.69 -2.52
CA ASP A 163 -13.11 12.92 -2.02
C ASP A 163 -13.99 12.71 -0.79
N ASP A 164 -14.81 11.67 -0.78
CA ASP A 164 -15.88 11.48 0.21
C ASP A 164 -15.56 10.41 1.26
N TYR A 165 -14.33 9.85 1.25
CA TYR A 165 -13.97 8.73 2.12
C TYR A 165 -12.65 8.98 2.83
N VAL A 166 -12.62 8.64 4.12
CA VAL A 166 -11.41 8.67 4.92
C VAL A 166 -10.69 7.33 4.80
N MET A 167 -9.44 7.36 4.37
CA MET A 167 -8.59 6.17 4.22
C MET A 167 -7.32 6.30 5.05
N ALA A 168 -6.85 5.16 5.55
CA ALA A 168 -5.51 4.99 6.11
C ALA A 168 -4.66 4.16 5.14
N GLY A 169 -3.34 4.31 5.15
CA GLY A 169 -2.49 3.48 4.29
C GLY A 169 -1.09 4.02 4.09
N LYS A 170 -0.44 3.59 3.01
CA LYS A 170 0.95 3.93 2.69
C LYS A 170 1.18 3.93 1.19
N THR A 171 2.05 4.81 0.74
CA THR A 171 2.62 4.81 -0.61
C THR A 171 4.01 4.18 -0.62
N GLY A 172 4.44 3.69 -1.76
CA GLY A 172 5.79 3.18 -1.99
C GLY A 172 6.28 3.58 -3.36
N THR A 173 7.56 3.92 -3.46
CA THR A 173 8.24 4.22 -4.72
C THR A 173 9.63 3.61 -4.66
N THR A 174 9.98 2.76 -5.63
CA THR A 174 11.31 2.15 -5.74
C THR A 174 12.03 2.76 -6.93
N GLU A 175 13.25 3.24 -6.72
CA GLU A 175 14.10 3.75 -7.79
C GLU A 175 14.60 2.62 -8.69
N ALA A 176 14.74 2.89 -9.99
CA ALA A 176 15.28 1.92 -10.94
C ALA A 176 16.80 1.75 -10.74
N ALA A 177 17.25 0.51 -10.60
CA ALA A 177 18.65 0.20 -10.29
C ALA A 177 19.65 0.73 -11.32
N PHE A 178 19.27 0.82 -12.61
CA PHE A 178 20.11 1.32 -13.68
C PHE A 178 20.24 2.87 -13.69
N ASN A 179 19.21 3.57 -13.16
CA ASN A 179 19.24 5.03 -13.06
C ASN A 179 18.17 5.50 -12.05
N PRO A 180 18.56 6.10 -10.91
CA PRO A 180 17.63 6.51 -9.84
C PRO A 180 16.71 7.67 -10.19
N VAL A 181 16.86 8.31 -11.35
CA VAL A 181 15.92 9.30 -11.89
C VAL A 181 14.60 8.63 -12.31
N TYR A 182 14.65 7.34 -12.64
CA TYR A 182 13.50 6.54 -13.03
C TYR A 182 13.03 5.67 -11.85
N THR A 183 11.81 5.15 -11.98
CA THR A 183 11.14 4.36 -10.96
C THR A 183 10.89 2.95 -11.49
N SER A 184 11.13 1.93 -10.69
CA SER A 184 10.75 0.54 -11.00
C SER A 184 9.34 0.23 -10.54
N ASP A 185 8.97 0.66 -9.33
CA ASP A 185 7.70 0.31 -8.71
C ASP A 185 7.02 1.52 -8.08
N GLN A 186 5.72 1.61 -8.29
CA GLN A 186 4.85 2.56 -7.63
C GLN A 186 3.72 1.81 -6.91
N TRP A 187 3.61 2.01 -5.62
CA TRP A 187 2.64 1.34 -4.75
C TRP A 187 1.73 2.33 -4.05
N VAL A 188 0.46 1.99 -3.97
CA VAL A 188 -0.48 2.61 -3.04
C VAL A 188 -1.31 1.52 -2.40
N ILE A 189 -1.25 1.43 -1.07
CA ILE A 189 -2.15 0.59 -0.30
C ILE A 189 -2.96 1.50 0.60
N GLY A 190 -4.28 1.44 0.47
CA GLY A 190 -5.20 2.18 1.32
C GLY A 190 -6.32 1.29 1.83
N TYR A 191 -6.83 1.59 2.99
CA TYR A 191 -7.93 0.84 3.59
C TYR A 191 -8.90 1.73 4.34
N THR A 192 -10.14 1.26 4.43
CA THR A 192 -11.16 1.66 5.39
C THR A 192 -11.39 0.50 6.38
N PRO A 193 -12.25 0.62 7.38
CA PRO A 193 -12.62 -0.54 8.19
C PRO A 193 -13.27 -1.69 7.40
N ASP A 194 -13.78 -1.42 6.20
CA ASP A 194 -14.56 -2.36 5.39
C ASP A 194 -13.76 -3.06 4.30
N VAL A 195 -12.71 -2.41 3.75
CA VAL A 195 -11.99 -2.89 2.57
C VAL A 195 -10.55 -2.42 2.54
N VAL A 196 -9.67 -3.25 2.00
CA VAL A 196 -8.29 -2.90 1.65
C VAL A 196 -8.16 -2.89 0.13
N ILE A 197 -7.60 -1.82 -0.41
CA ILE A 197 -7.26 -1.67 -1.83
C ILE A 197 -5.74 -1.61 -1.93
N SER A 198 -5.14 -2.55 -2.66
CA SER A 198 -3.70 -2.58 -2.94
C SER A 198 -3.47 -2.42 -4.43
N HIS A 199 -2.72 -1.40 -4.81
CA HIS A 199 -2.41 -1.08 -6.19
C HIS A 199 -0.91 -1.00 -6.40
N TRP A 200 -0.44 -1.68 -7.44
CA TRP A 200 0.93 -1.67 -7.92
C TRP A 200 0.96 -1.31 -9.41
N LEU A 201 1.91 -0.47 -9.75
CA LEU A 201 2.25 -0.11 -11.12
C LEU A 201 3.75 -0.34 -11.30
N GLY A 202 4.12 -1.12 -12.31
CA GLY A 202 5.51 -1.47 -12.60
C GLY A 202 5.61 -2.44 -13.77
N PHE A 203 6.84 -2.86 -14.05
CA PHE A 203 7.13 -3.90 -15.02
C PHE A 203 7.63 -5.16 -14.29
N PRO A 204 7.38 -6.37 -14.82
CA PRO A 204 7.90 -7.61 -14.24
C PRO A 204 9.42 -7.62 -14.10
N THR A 205 10.11 -6.90 -14.99
CA THR A 205 11.56 -6.64 -14.93
C THR A 205 11.80 -5.21 -15.35
N THR A 206 12.53 -4.48 -14.53
CA THR A 206 12.91 -3.09 -14.82
C THR A 206 14.27 -3.06 -15.50
N ASP A 207 14.33 -2.43 -16.68
CA ASP A 207 15.53 -2.21 -17.45
C ASP A 207 15.46 -0.86 -18.21
N GLU A 208 16.42 -0.55 -19.07
CA GLU A 208 16.49 0.72 -19.83
C GLU A 208 15.29 0.94 -20.79
N ASN A 209 14.48 -0.09 -21.08
CA ASN A 209 13.31 -0.04 -21.92
C ASN A 209 11.99 -0.18 -21.16
N HIS A 210 12.05 -0.66 -19.90
CA HIS A 210 10.91 -0.98 -19.06
C HIS A 210 11.09 -0.30 -17.69
N TYR A 211 10.64 0.94 -17.58
CA TYR A 211 10.69 1.74 -16.36
C TYR A 211 9.50 2.70 -16.27
N LEU A 212 9.26 3.24 -15.10
CA LEU A 212 8.27 4.27 -14.88
C LEU A 212 8.95 5.64 -14.74
N SER A 213 8.24 6.69 -15.14
CA SER A 213 8.66 8.08 -14.95
C SER A 213 7.89 8.70 -13.79
N GLY A 214 8.61 9.49 -12.97
CA GLY A 214 8.01 10.21 -11.86
C GLY A 214 7.74 9.34 -10.63
N SER A 215 7.19 9.96 -9.59
CA SER A 215 6.87 9.31 -8.33
C SER A 215 5.46 8.73 -8.31
N THR A 216 5.17 7.92 -7.30
CA THR A 216 3.82 7.39 -7.02
C THR A 216 2.75 8.48 -7.01
N SER A 217 3.03 9.67 -6.46
CA SER A 217 2.09 10.79 -6.38
C SER A 217 1.62 11.29 -7.76
N ASN A 218 2.44 11.12 -8.80
CA ASN A 218 2.14 11.57 -10.16
C ASN A 218 1.67 10.43 -11.09
N GLY A 219 1.67 9.19 -10.61
CA GLY A 219 1.32 7.99 -11.38
C GLY A 219 0.25 7.14 -10.68
N ALA A 220 0.68 6.11 -9.99
CA ALA A 220 -0.19 5.13 -9.33
C ALA A 220 -1.23 5.75 -8.37
N ALA A 221 -0.95 6.91 -7.79
CA ALA A 221 -1.86 7.61 -6.89
C ALA A 221 -3.19 7.98 -7.55
N HIS A 222 -3.17 8.49 -8.78
CA HIS A 222 -4.39 8.88 -9.49
C HIS A 222 -5.23 7.67 -9.89
N ILE A 223 -4.57 6.58 -10.31
CA ILE A 223 -5.25 5.32 -10.63
C ILE A 223 -5.90 4.75 -9.36
N PHE A 224 -5.14 4.71 -8.26
CA PHE A 224 -5.66 4.26 -6.96
C PHE A 224 -6.89 5.07 -6.53
N ARG A 225 -6.82 6.41 -6.62
CA ARG A 225 -7.96 7.28 -6.28
C ARG A 225 -9.21 6.93 -7.08
N SER A 226 -9.08 6.79 -8.40
CA SER A 226 -10.19 6.41 -9.27
C SER A 226 -10.76 5.02 -8.92
N MET A 227 -9.91 4.04 -8.60
CA MET A 227 -10.32 2.73 -8.12
C MET A 227 -11.09 2.85 -6.78
N ALA A 228 -10.56 3.60 -5.83
CA ALA A 228 -11.19 3.80 -4.53
C ALA A 228 -12.57 4.46 -4.68
N GLU A 229 -12.68 5.53 -5.46
CA GLU A 229 -13.97 6.20 -5.75
C GLU A 229 -14.99 5.29 -6.46
N THR A 230 -14.51 4.26 -7.17
CA THR A 230 -15.38 3.26 -7.81
C THR A 230 -15.80 2.16 -6.84
N ILE A 231 -14.92 1.72 -5.95
CA ILE A 231 -15.16 0.57 -5.04
C ILE A 231 -15.91 0.99 -3.78
N LEU A 232 -15.51 2.09 -3.15
CA LEU A 232 -16.00 2.49 -1.83
C LEU A 232 -17.51 2.71 -1.74
N PRO A 233 -18.22 3.19 -2.78
CA PRO A 233 -19.69 3.28 -2.74
C PRO A 233 -20.42 1.95 -2.55
N TYR A 234 -19.76 0.82 -2.78
CA TYR A 234 -20.32 -0.52 -2.60
C TYR A 234 -19.94 -1.15 -1.25
N THR A 235 -19.23 -0.43 -0.39
CA THR A 235 -18.88 -0.89 0.97
C THR A 235 -19.92 -0.39 1.98
N PRO A 236 -19.96 -0.96 3.21
CA PRO A 236 -20.86 -0.48 4.27
C PRO A 236 -20.68 0.98 4.66
N GLY A 237 -19.53 1.60 4.35
CA GLY A 237 -19.23 2.99 4.70
C GLY A 237 -18.86 3.19 6.16
N SER A 238 -18.28 2.17 6.80
CA SER A 238 -17.83 2.26 8.18
C SER A 238 -16.71 3.30 8.33
N THR A 239 -16.70 4.01 9.45
CA THR A 239 -15.69 5.01 9.77
C THR A 239 -14.69 4.49 10.80
N PHE A 240 -13.46 5.01 10.76
CA PHE A 240 -12.49 4.71 11.79
C PHE A 240 -12.93 5.28 13.15
N THR A 241 -12.71 4.50 14.21
CA THR A 241 -12.93 4.93 15.59
C THR A 241 -11.73 5.67 16.18
N VAL A 242 -10.60 5.62 15.48
CA VAL A 242 -9.35 6.29 15.89
C VAL A 242 -9.20 7.63 15.19
N LYS A 243 -8.59 8.59 15.89
CA LYS A 243 -8.29 9.90 15.32
C LYS A 243 -6.94 9.88 14.60
N ASN A 244 -6.80 10.71 13.60
CA ASN A 244 -5.54 10.97 12.92
C ASN A 244 -4.46 11.51 13.90
N ALA A 245 -3.25 10.97 13.84
CA ALA A 245 -2.15 11.37 14.71
C ALA A 245 -1.77 12.86 14.54
N TYR A 246 -1.91 13.44 13.36
CA TYR A 246 -1.73 14.88 13.14
C TYR A 246 -2.76 15.70 13.94
N GLU A 247 -4.03 15.33 13.87
CA GLU A 247 -5.11 15.99 14.61
C GLU A 247 -4.91 15.87 16.13
N LEU A 248 -4.46 14.70 16.61
CA LEU A 248 -4.13 14.50 18.02
C LEU A 248 -3.01 15.43 18.52
N ASN A 249 -2.15 15.90 17.60
CA ASN A 249 -1.08 16.86 17.87
C ASN A 249 -1.43 18.30 17.43
N GLY A 250 -2.71 18.59 17.16
CA GLY A 250 -3.20 19.94 16.84
C GLY A 250 -2.89 20.42 15.42
N ILE A 251 -2.53 19.51 14.51
CA ILE A 251 -2.23 19.81 13.12
C ILE A 251 -3.41 19.44 12.23
N ALA A 252 -3.96 20.41 11.51
CA ALA A 252 -5.07 20.19 10.60
C ALA A 252 -4.67 19.37 9.35
N PRO A 253 -5.60 18.60 8.75
CA PRO A 253 -5.40 17.95 7.47
C PRO A 253 -5.09 18.95 6.35
N LYS A 254 -4.06 18.70 5.55
CA LYS A 254 -3.69 19.54 4.39
C LYS A 254 -4.72 19.43 3.25
N ASN A 255 -5.28 18.24 3.04
CA ASN A 255 -6.29 18.02 2.00
C ASN A 255 -7.62 18.75 2.28
N ALA A 256 -7.97 19.01 3.54
CA ALA A 256 -9.14 19.81 3.90
C ALA A 256 -9.03 21.27 3.41
N GLN A 257 -7.82 21.78 3.21
CA GLN A 257 -7.57 23.13 2.69
C GLN A 257 -7.78 23.23 1.17
N ASN A 258 -7.58 22.13 0.44
CA ASN A 258 -7.76 22.09 -1.01
C ASN A 258 -9.24 22.02 -1.41
N HIS A 259 -10.12 21.51 -0.56
CA HIS A 259 -11.57 21.47 -0.80
C HIS A 259 -12.26 22.84 -0.63
N VAL A 260 -11.62 23.78 0.06
CA VAL A 260 -12.18 25.13 0.31
C VAL A 260 -11.77 26.14 -0.77
N THR A 261 -10.71 25.86 -1.55
CA THR A 261 -10.16 26.81 -2.54
C THR A 261 -10.66 26.61 -3.96
N ASP A 262 -11.41 25.54 -4.27
CA ASP A 262 -11.86 25.23 -5.63
C ASP A 262 -13.30 25.72 -5.96
N SER A 263 -13.86 26.61 -5.13
CA SER A 263 -15.11 27.31 -5.45
C SER A 263 -14.91 28.61 -6.26
N GLY A 264 -13.80 28.75 -6.96
CA GLY A 264 -13.52 29.97 -7.71
C GLY A 264 -12.36 29.91 -8.70
N GLY A 265 -12.30 28.91 -9.56
CA GLY A 265 -11.30 28.86 -10.62
C GLY A 265 -11.62 27.85 -11.72
N THR A 266 -12.17 28.33 -12.82
CA THR A 266 -12.24 27.61 -14.09
C THR A 266 -10.86 27.14 -14.53
N GLN A 267 -10.49 25.86 -14.23
CA GLN A 267 -9.39 25.19 -14.94
C GLN A 267 -9.77 23.73 -15.27
N SER A 268 -10.00 23.56 -16.56
CA SER A 268 -9.90 22.37 -17.40
C SER A 268 -10.60 21.08 -16.92
N SER A 269 -11.92 21.04 -17.15
CA SER A 269 -12.67 19.78 -17.34
C SER A 269 -12.04 18.88 -18.44
N ASP A 270 -11.22 19.45 -19.33
CA ASP A 270 -10.63 18.75 -20.47
C ASP A 270 -9.52 17.77 -20.08
N THR A 271 -8.74 18.07 -19.03
CA THR A 271 -7.62 17.20 -18.61
C THR A 271 -8.14 15.96 -17.87
N ILE A 272 -9.16 16.09 -17.03
CA ILE A 272 -9.78 14.97 -16.30
C ILE A 272 -10.54 14.04 -17.24
N THR A 273 -11.23 14.62 -18.23
CA THR A 273 -11.95 13.86 -19.27
C THR A 273 -10.97 13.09 -20.16
N ASP A 274 -9.82 13.67 -20.50
CA ASP A 274 -8.77 13.01 -21.30
C ASP A 274 -8.11 11.85 -20.50
N ILE A 275 -7.85 12.03 -19.21
CA ILE A 275 -7.30 10.95 -18.33
C ILE A 275 -8.31 9.82 -18.15
N ARG A 276 -9.59 10.12 -17.94
CA ARG A 276 -10.66 9.10 -17.89
C ARG A 276 -10.80 8.35 -19.21
N GLY A 277 -10.75 9.06 -20.34
CA GLY A 277 -10.79 8.45 -21.67
C GLY A 277 -9.60 7.52 -21.92
N ARG A 278 -8.40 7.90 -21.48
CA ARG A 278 -7.18 7.06 -21.60
C ARG A 278 -7.22 5.86 -20.64
N ALA A 279 -7.69 6.03 -19.42
CA ALA A 279 -7.86 4.93 -18.47
C ALA A 279 -8.91 3.93 -18.98
N GLN A 280 -10.04 4.39 -19.51
CA GLN A 280 -11.06 3.52 -20.10
C GLN A 280 -10.52 2.77 -21.32
N ASN A 281 -9.74 3.42 -22.18
CA ASN A 281 -9.11 2.76 -23.32
C ASN A 281 -8.11 1.67 -22.89
N LEU A 282 -7.34 1.88 -21.81
CA LEU A 282 -6.43 0.88 -21.24
C LEU A 282 -7.19 -0.30 -20.61
N ILE A 283 -8.32 -0.04 -19.96
CA ILE A 283 -9.21 -1.09 -19.45
C ILE A 283 -9.79 -1.90 -20.60
N ASP A 284 -10.31 -1.25 -21.64
CA ASP A 284 -10.87 -1.89 -22.82
C ASP A 284 -9.81 -2.68 -23.63
N GLU A 285 -8.56 -2.24 -23.59
CA GLU A 285 -7.41 -2.92 -24.21
C GLU A 285 -6.96 -4.13 -23.39
N ALA A 286 -6.97 -4.01 -22.06
CA ALA A 286 -6.73 -5.11 -21.14
C ALA A 286 -7.84 -6.18 -21.23
N GLU A 287 -9.11 -5.78 -21.29
CA GLU A 287 -10.24 -6.70 -21.50
C GLU A 287 -10.17 -7.41 -22.84
N ARG A 288 -9.74 -6.74 -23.92
CA ARG A 288 -9.48 -7.36 -25.23
C ARG A 288 -8.30 -8.34 -25.17
N ALA A 289 -7.22 -8.01 -24.48
CA ALA A 289 -6.08 -8.91 -24.27
C ALA A 289 -6.44 -10.15 -23.43
N ILE A 290 -7.34 -10.01 -22.45
CA ILE A 290 -7.88 -11.11 -21.64
C ILE A 290 -8.80 -12.04 -22.49
N SER A 291 -9.41 -11.53 -23.56
CA SER A 291 -10.23 -12.32 -24.47
C SER A 291 -9.42 -13.19 -25.44
N ASP A 292 -8.10 -13.04 -25.45
CA ASP A 292 -7.23 -13.71 -26.41
C ASP A 292 -7.06 -15.21 -26.11
N ALA A 293 -6.94 -16.01 -27.17
CA ALA A 293 -7.02 -17.48 -27.15
C ALA A 293 -6.06 -18.18 -26.16
N LYS A 294 -4.88 -17.58 -25.88
CA LYS A 294 -3.88 -18.13 -24.94
C LYS A 294 -4.34 -18.16 -23.48
N ILE A 295 -5.21 -17.25 -23.06
CA ILE A 295 -5.73 -17.21 -21.69
C ILE A 295 -6.87 -18.21 -21.54
N LYS A 296 -7.70 -18.38 -22.58
CA LYS A 296 -8.73 -19.43 -22.62
C LYS A 296 -8.11 -20.82 -22.57
N GLU A 297 -6.98 -21.02 -23.24
CA GLU A 297 -6.24 -22.31 -23.22
C GLU A 297 -5.62 -22.57 -21.85
N LYS A 298 -5.01 -21.56 -21.20
CA LYS A 298 -4.50 -21.68 -19.82
C LYS A 298 -5.61 -21.94 -18.80
N ALA A 299 -6.73 -21.25 -18.91
CA ALA A 299 -7.89 -21.47 -18.04
C ALA A 299 -8.47 -22.86 -18.22
N LYS A 300 -8.50 -23.38 -19.46
CA LYS A 300 -8.92 -24.76 -19.74
C LYS A 300 -7.95 -25.77 -19.14
N THR A 301 -6.63 -25.57 -19.28
CA THR A 301 -5.61 -26.45 -18.69
C THR A 301 -5.70 -26.49 -17.16
N ILE A 302 -5.93 -25.35 -16.51
CA ILE A 302 -6.16 -25.28 -15.07
C ILE A 302 -7.44 -26.01 -14.68
N TRP A 303 -8.51 -25.85 -15.45
CA TRP A 303 -9.78 -26.56 -15.23
C TRP A 303 -9.63 -28.07 -15.38
N ASP A 304 -8.97 -28.53 -16.43
CA ASP A 304 -8.71 -29.96 -16.68
C ASP A 304 -7.84 -30.55 -15.56
N THR A 305 -6.83 -29.82 -15.08
CA THR A 305 -6.00 -30.22 -13.92
C THR A 305 -6.80 -30.32 -12.62
N ILE A 306 -7.74 -29.41 -12.41
CA ILE A 306 -8.63 -29.45 -11.24
C ILE A 306 -9.58 -30.64 -11.31
N VAL A 307 -10.12 -30.93 -12.48
CA VAL A 307 -11.03 -32.09 -12.68
C VAL A 307 -10.29 -33.44 -12.47
N ASP A 308 -9.03 -33.53 -12.92
CA ASP A 308 -8.20 -34.75 -12.73
C ASP A 308 -7.78 -34.98 -11.27
N LEU A 309 -7.76 -33.92 -10.44
CA LEU A 309 -7.49 -34.03 -9.00
C LEU A 309 -8.69 -34.55 -8.18
N PHE A 310 -9.87 -34.62 -8.79
CA PHE A 310 -11.12 -35.08 -8.15
C PHE A 310 -11.70 -36.37 -8.76
N GLN A 311 -10.99 -37.03 -9.69
CA GLN A 311 -11.25 -38.40 -10.13
C GLN A 311 -10.32 -39.38 -9.40
#